data_641a3f0956642514b48572bbdbafafd8
#
_entry.id   641a3f0956642514b48572bbdbafafd8
#
_cell.length_a   1.000
_cell.length_b   1.000
_cell.length_c   1.000
_cell.angle_alpha   90.00
_cell.angle_beta   90.00
_cell.angle_gamma   90.00
#
_symmetry.space_group_name_H-M   'P 1'
#
loop_
_entity.id
_entity.type
_entity.pdbx_description
1 polymer ?
#
loop_
_entity_poly.entity_id
_entity_poly.type
_entity_poly.pdbx_seq_one_letter_code
_entity_poly.pdbx_strand_id
1 'polypeptide(L)'
;MGHILFQYRSRPLEEDDLTFIREIISCHYDKGRSYISRVLCEAWSWRQPNGDLKEYAARDLLLRLEEQGFISLPPRLRKKNNAFVKTYSQIPLSVDEALTGSVSDYPAPSFQIVAARGSYRWDYLVHHYHYLGLPKLVGEHLKYEVSIDGQIVACLGWASAAWKIRYRDVFIGWAEQTKRKNLHLVVNNVRFLILSWIQVEHLASKLLAMSLKRLSGDWQEVFGHPVYLA
;
A
#
# COMPACT_ATOMS: atom_id res chain seq x y z
N MET A 1 -9.69 31.78 -28.16
CA MET A 1 -9.19 30.99 -27.02
C MET A 1 -10.41 30.37 -26.36
N GLY A 2 -10.49 29.03 -26.38
CA GLY A 2 -11.63 28.34 -25.77
C GLY A 2 -11.64 28.54 -24.25
N HIS A 3 -12.82 28.52 -23.68
CA HIS A 3 -12.99 28.64 -22.23
C HIS A 3 -12.70 27.27 -21.57
N ILE A 4 -11.64 27.18 -20.73
CA ILE A 4 -11.32 25.95 -20.00
C ILE A 4 -12.42 25.69 -18.98
N LEU A 5 -13.16 24.59 -19.13
CA LEU A 5 -14.24 24.19 -18.23
C LEU A 5 -13.76 23.29 -17.10
N PHE A 6 -12.74 22.48 -17.38
CA PHE A 6 -12.19 21.54 -16.39
C PHE A 6 -10.69 21.35 -16.61
N GLN A 7 -9.94 21.27 -15.53
CA GLN A 7 -8.51 21.01 -15.58
C GLN A 7 -8.23 19.63 -14.97
N TYR A 8 -7.74 18.71 -15.80
CA TYR A 8 -7.31 17.40 -15.31
C TYR A 8 -5.79 17.27 -15.39
N ARG A 9 -5.12 17.35 -14.24
CA ARG A 9 -3.65 17.40 -14.15
C ARG A 9 -3.10 18.54 -15.01
N SER A 10 -2.29 18.21 -16.05
CA SER A 10 -1.76 19.19 -17.01
C SER A 10 -2.63 19.37 -18.26
N ARG A 11 -3.79 18.68 -18.35
CA ARG A 11 -4.66 18.73 -19.53
C ARG A 11 -5.87 19.64 -19.26
N PRO A 12 -5.97 20.77 -19.91
CA PRO A 12 -7.20 21.57 -19.93
C PRO A 12 -8.26 20.88 -20.80
N LEU A 13 -9.51 21.00 -20.43
CA LEU A 13 -10.66 20.53 -21.20
C LEU A 13 -11.59 21.69 -21.50
N GLU A 14 -11.92 21.81 -22.78
CA GLU A 14 -12.86 22.78 -23.32
C GLU A 14 -14.21 22.09 -23.62
N GLU A 15 -15.22 22.85 -24.07
CA GLU A 15 -16.54 22.30 -24.39
C GLU A 15 -16.51 21.25 -25.51
N ASP A 16 -15.62 21.43 -26.49
CA ASP A 16 -15.45 20.47 -27.57
C ASP A 16 -14.94 19.12 -27.06
N ASP A 17 -14.03 19.13 -26.08
CA ASP A 17 -13.55 17.89 -25.44
C ASP A 17 -14.69 17.19 -24.68
N LEU A 18 -15.53 17.95 -23.97
CA LEU A 18 -16.67 17.38 -23.25
C LEU A 18 -17.71 16.81 -24.21
N THR A 19 -17.97 17.49 -25.31
CA THR A 19 -18.88 17.04 -26.35
C THR A 19 -18.38 15.73 -26.95
N PHE A 20 -17.11 15.67 -27.32
CA PHE A 20 -16.45 14.46 -27.80
C PHE A 20 -16.51 13.29 -26.81
N ILE A 21 -16.28 13.56 -25.50
CA ILE A 21 -16.41 12.53 -24.46
C ILE A 21 -17.87 12.04 -24.36
N ARG A 22 -18.86 12.92 -24.43
CA ARG A 22 -20.29 12.56 -24.40
C ARG A 22 -20.67 11.68 -25.60
N GLU A 23 -20.14 11.95 -26.78
CA GLU A 23 -20.33 11.14 -27.98
C GLU A 23 -19.75 9.74 -27.80
N ILE A 24 -18.51 9.60 -27.32
CA ILE A 24 -17.90 8.30 -27.01
C ILE A 24 -18.74 7.51 -26.02
N ILE A 25 -19.22 8.17 -24.96
CA ILE A 25 -20.08 7.54 -23.95
C ILE A 25 -21.37 7.05 -24.60
N SER A 26 -22.03 7.88 -25.40
CA SER A 26 -23.27 7.52 -26.08
C SER A 26 -23.12 6.33 -27.03
N CYS A 27 -22.07 6.34 -27.86
CA CYS A 27 -21.79 5.26 -28.81
C CYS A 27 -21.42 3.93 -28.16
N HIS A 28 -20.90 3.94 -26.93
CA HIS A 28 -20.38 2.75 -26.26
C HIS A 28 -20.98 2.54 -24.87
N TYR A 29 -22.18 3.05 -24.63
CA TYR A 29 -22.81 3.01 -23.32
C TYR A 29 -23.00 1.57 -22.80
N ASP A 30 -23.38 0.66 -23.68
CA ASP A 30 -23.61 -0.76 -23.42
C ASP A 30 -22.32 -1.53 -23.10
N LYS A 31 -21.17 -1.09 -23.63
CA LYS A 31 -19.87 -1.75 -23.44
C LYS A 31 -19.20 -1.43 -22.09
N GLY A 32 -19.75 -0.45 -21.37
CA GLY A 32 -19.35 -0.11 -20.01
C GLY A 32 -18.07 0.74 -19.89
N ARG A 33 -17.84 1.23 -18.67
CA ARG A 33 -16.84 2.28 -18.33
C ARG A 33 -15.41 1.94 -18.75
N SER A 34 -15.01 0.68 -18.69
CA SER A 34 -13.63 0.26 -19.05
C SER A 34 -13.38 0.36 -20.55
N TYR A 35 -14.36 -0.02 -21.34
CA TYR A 35 -14.28 0.09 -22.79
C TYR A 35 -14.25 1.56 -23.24
N ILE A 36 -15.13 2.39 -22.68
CA ILE A 36 -15.18 3.84 -22.92
C ILE A 36 -13.81 4.48 -22.61
N SER A 37 -13.18 4.11 -21.48
CA SER A 37 -11.85 4.61 -21.11
C SER A 37 -10.77 4.25 -22.11
N ARG A 38 -10.84 3.05 -22.68
CA ARG A 38 -9.91 2.58 -23.72
C ARG A 38 -10.08 3.36 -25.01
N VAL A 39 -11.32 3.49 -25.51
CA VAL A 39 -11.62 4.24 -26.72
C VAL A 39 -11.17 5.70 -26.60
N LEU A 40 -11.40 6.33 -25.43
CA LEU A 40 -10.94 7.68 -25.17
C LEU A 40 -9.40 7.79 -25.21
N CYS A 41 -8.68 6.81 -24.64
CA CYS A 41 -7.22 6.77 -24.71
C CYS A 41 -6.70 6.59 -26.15
N GLU A 42 -7.34 5.76 -26.93
CA GLU A 42 -6.99 5.55 -28.33
C GLU A 42 -7.21 6.83 -29.15
N ALA A 43 -8.37 7.44 -29.04
CA ALA A 43 -8.73 8.66 -29.76
C ALA A 43 -7.78 9.83 -29.41
N TRP A 44 -7.39 9.94 -28.14
CA TRP A 44 -6.47 10.99 -27.70
C TRP A 44 -4.99 10.61 -27.77
N SER A 45 -4.66 9.43 -28.31
CA SER A 45 -3.29 8.88 -28.32
C SER A 45 -2.64 8.92 -26.92
N TRP A 46 -3.45 8.72 -25.87
CA TRP A 46 -3.04 8.89 -24.49
C TRP A 46 -2.34 7.65 -23.96
N ARG A 47 -1.00 7.65 -24.15
CA ARG A 47 -0.15 6.49 -23.85
C ARG A 47 0.85 6.76 -22.75
N GLN A 48 1.30 5.69 -22.12
CA GLN A 48 2.42 5.67 -21.19
C GLN A 48 3.75 5.65 -21.97
N PRO A 49 4.90 5.96 -21.32
CA PRO A 49 6.20 5.87 -21.99
C PRO A 49 6.56 4.48 -22.55
N ASN A 50 5.94 3.42 -22.02
CA ASN A 50 6.10 2.03 -22.50
C ASN A 50 5.17 1.67 -23.67
N GLY A 51 4.39 2.62 -24.17
CA GLY A 51 3.46 2.43 -25.28
C GLY A 51 2.05 1.99 -24.90
N ASP A 52 1.81 1.54 -23.66
CA ASP A 52 0.50 1.13 -23.18
C ASP A 52 -0.48 2.31 -23.03
N LEU A 53 -1.77 2.05 -23.21
CA LEU A 53 -2.80 3.06 -23.00
C LEU A 53 -2.90 3.49 -21.51
N LYS A 54 -3.14 4.77 -21.27
CA LYS A 54 -3.33 5.33 -19.92
C LYS A 54 -4.77 5.12 -19.40
N GLU A 55 -5.33 3.91 -19.53
CA GLU A 55 -6.73 3.60 -19.20
C GLU A 55 -7.12 4.00 -17.77
N TYR A 56 -6.22 3.85 -16.78
CA TYR A 56 -6.49 4.28 -15.41
C TYR A 56 -6.65 5.78 -15.27
N ALA A 57 -5.84 6.57 -16.00
CA ALA A 57 -5.96 8.02 -16.00
C ALA A 57 -7.25 8.47 -16.67
N ALA A 58 -7.63 7.82 -17.78
CA ALA A 58 -8.91 8.09 -18.46
C ALA A 58 -10.11 7.74 -17.56
N ARG A 59 -10.07 6.63 -16.82
CA ARG A 59 -11.12 6.29 -15.84
C ARG A 59 -11.23 7.32 -14.74
N ASP A 60 -10.10 7.76 -14.18
CA ASP A 60 -10.10 8.80 -13.14
C ASP A 60 -10.66 10.12 -13.66
N LEU A 61 -10.28 10.52 -14.87
CA LEU A 61 -10.84 11.68 -15.55
C LEU A 61 -12.36 11.58 -15.70
N LEU A 62 -12.85 10.48 -16.29
CA LEU A 62 -14.29 10.27 -16.50
C LEU A 62 -15.08 10.27 -15.19
N LEU A 63 -14.56 9.69 -14.12
CA LEU A 63 -15.19 9.72 -12.80
C LEU A 63 -15.28 11.14 -12.24
N ARG A 64 -14.23 11.93 -12.36
CA ARG A 64 -14.24 13.33 -11.91
C ARG A 64 -15.21 14.21 -12.71
N LEU A 65 -15.31 13.99 -14.02
CA LEU A 65 -16.29 14.68 -14.85
C LEU A 65 -17.73 14.28 -14.48
N GLU A 66 -17.99 13.01 -14.14
CA GLU A 66 -19.28 12.55 -13.61
C GLU A 66 -19.59 13.19 -12.24
N GLU A 67 -18.61 13.25 -11.32
CA GLU A 67 -18.74 13.90 -10.01
C GLU A 67 -19.07 15.39 -10.12
N GLN A 68 -18.55 16.07 -11.14
CA GLN A 68 -18.82 17.48 -11.40
C GLN A 68 -20.10 17.72 -12.23
N GLY A 69 -20.78 16.65 -12.65
CA GLY A 69 -22.01 16.74 -13.42
C GLY A 69 -21.84 17.05 -14.91
N PHE A 70 -20.63 17.03 -15.46
CA PHE A 70 -20.39 17.31 -16.88
C PHE A 70 -20.82 16.16 -17.79
N ILE A 71 -20.79 14.91 -17.31
CA ILE A 71 -21.14 13.70 -18.06
C ILE A 71 -21.93 12.74 -17.19
N SER A 72 -22.59 11.76 -17.84
CA SER A 72 -23.22 10.61 -17.16
C SER A 72 -22.65 9.33 -17.72
N LEU A 73 -22.07 8.49 -16.85
CA LEU A 73 -21.46 7.22 -17.22
C LEU A 73 -22.44 6.05 -17.07
N PRO A 74 -22.28 4.97 -17.86
CA PRO A 74 -23.08 3.77 -17.67
C PRO A 74 -22.90 3.18 -16.27
N PRO A 75 -23.89 2.41 -15.77
CA PRO A 75 -23.77 1.74 -14.48
C PRO A 75 -22.56 0.79 -14.47
N ARG A 76 -21.99 0.58 -13.28
CA ARG A 76 -20.87 -0.35 -13.15
C ARG A 76 -21.33 -1.77 -13.43
N LEU A 77 -20.69 -2.44 -14.37
CA LEU A 77 -20.99 -3.85 -14.71
C LEU A 77 -20.69 -4.82 -13.55
N ARG A 78 -19.80 -4.42 -12.62
CA ARG A 78 -19.48 -5.20 -11.42
C ARG A 78 -19.69 -4.34 -10.20
N LYS A 79 -20.40 -4.84 -9.20
CA LYS A 79 -20.43 -4.23 -7.86
C LYS A 79 -18.99 -4.14 -7.37
N LYS A 80 -18.65 -3.01 -6.71
CA LYS A 80 -17.37 -2.90 -5.99
C LYS A 80 -17.28 -4.12 -5.06
N ASN A 81 -16.41 -5.07 -5.38
CA ASN A 81 -16.10 -6.17 -4.46
C ASN A 81 -15.13 -5.66 -3.38
N ASN A 82 -15.50 -4.56 -2.72
CA ASN A 82 -14.84 -4.10 -1.50
C ASN A 82 -15.37 -4.86 -0.27
N ALA A 83 -15.98 -6.01 -0.52
CA ALA A 83 -16.80 -6.68 0.48
C ALA A 83 -16.02 -7.59 1.45
N PHE A 84 -14.72 -7.48 1.54
CA PHE A 84 -14.02 -8.00 2.70
C PHE A 84 -13.29 -6.87 3.43
N VAL A 85 -14.06 -5.97 4.04
CA VAL A 85 -13.60 -5.34 5.27
C VAL A 85 -13.58 -6.50 6.28
N LYS A 86 -12.39 -7.07 6.54
CA LYS A 86 -12.22 -8.00 7.65
C LYS A 86 -12.61 -7.24 8.91
N THR A 87 -13.77 -7.51 9.45
CA THR A 87 -14.13 -7.05 10.79
C THR A 87 -13.35 -7.92 11.77
N TYR A 88 -12.43 -7.31 12.48
CA TYR A 88 -11.72 -7.98 13.55
C TYR A 88 -12.57 -7.87 14.81
N SER A 89 -13.08 -9.00 15.32
CA SER A 89 -13.72 -9.07 16.63
C SER A 89 -12.73 -8.60 17.69
N GLN A 90 -13.24 -7.91 18.70
CA GLN A 90 -12.41 -7.40 19.78
C GLN A 90 -11.67 -8.57 20.46
N ILE A 91 -10.35 -8.51 20.48
CA ILE A 91 -9.53 -9.44 21.25
C ILE A 91 -9.44 -8.87 22.66
N PRO A 92 -9.72 -9.65 23.70
CA PRO A 92 -9.41 -9.23 25.04
C PRO A 92 -7.87 -9.08 25.11
N LEU A 93 -7.42 -7.84 25.03
CA LEU A 93 -6.05 -7.51 25.38
C LEU A 93 -6.06 -7.39 26.90
N SER A 94 -5.32 -8.24 27.60
CA SER A 94 -4.85 -7.86 28.92
C SER A 94 -3.93 -6.65 28.67
N VAL A 95 -4.50 -5.45 28.76
CA VAL A 95 -3.73 -4.22 28.90
C VAL A 95 -3.26 -4.26 30.34
N ASP A 96 -2.25 -5.10 30.57
CA ASP A 96 -1.47 -5.04 31.78
C ASP A 96 -0.81 -3.65 31.78
N GLU A 97 -0.28 -3.18 32.82
CA GLU A 97 0.13 -1.79 33.09
C GLU A 97 0.78 -1.05 31.93
N ALA A 98 0.53 0.26 31.82
CA ALA A 98 1.23 1.11 30.88
C ALA A 98 2.73 1.08 31.16
N LEU A 99 3.55 0.72 30.18
CA LEU A 99 5.01 0.77 30.33
C LEU A 99 5.51 2.19 30.07
N THR A 100 6.24 2.75 31.02
CA THR A 100 6.81 4.11 30.95
C THR A 100 8.27 4.08 31.39
N GLY A 101 9.03 5.14 31.11
CA GLY A 101 10.43 5.25 31.52
C GLY A 101 11.41 5.00 30.37
N SER A 102 12.60 4.50 30.67
CA SER A 102 13.66 4.26 29.69
C SER A 102 13.71 2.80 29.25
N VAL A 103 14.16 2.56 28.05
CA VAL A 103 14.38 1.20 27.52
C VAL A 103 15.43 0.40 28.31
N SER A 104 16.27 1.06 29.09
CA SER A 104 17.23 0.42 30.01
C SER A 104 16.59 -0.14 31.28
N ASP A 105 15.39 0.30 31.61
CA ASP A 105 14.67 -0.13 32.83
C ASP A 105 13.99 -1.48 32.64
N TYR A 106 14.04 -2.00 31.41
CA TYR A 106 13.34 -3.23 31.01
C TYR A 106 14.31 -4.26 30.46
N PRO A 107 13.96 -5.55 30.55
CA PRO A 107 14.70 -6.61 29.88
C PRO A 107 14.69 -6.43 28.37
N ALA A 108 15.58 -7.13 27.68
CA ALA A 108 15.65 -7.05 26.23
C ALA A 108 14.33 -7.49 25.58
N PRO A 109 13.78 -6.70 24.64
CA PRO A 109 12.59 -7.08 23.91
C PRO A 109 12.76 -8.41 23.17
N SER A 110 11.76 -9.27 23.25
CA SER A 110 11.70 -10.51 22.49
C SER A 110 10.89 -10.36 21.23
N PHE A 111 11.37 -10.97 20.14
CA PHE A 111 10.71 -10.94 18.82
C PHE A 111 10.18 -12.31 18.48
N GLN A 112 8.91 -12.40 18.15
CA GLN A 112 8.27 -13.60 17.66
C GLN A 112 7.80 -13.40 16.22
N ILE A 113 8.22 -14.29 15.29
CA ILE A 113 7.65 -14.34 13.94
C ILE A 113 6.24 -14.88 14.05
N VAL A 114 5.29 -14.15 13.44
CA VAL A 114 3.88 -14.52 13.44
C VAL A 114 3.59 -15.41 12.25
N ALA A 115 3.28 -16.66 12.48
CA ALA A 115 2.87 -17.58 11.43
C ALA A 115 1.54 -17.16 10.79
N ALA A 116 1.34 -17.51 9.52
CA ALA A 116 0.14 -17.12 8.77
C ALA A 116 -1.19 -17.50 9.47
N ARG A 117 -1.24 -18.67 10.14
CA ARG A 117 -2.41 -19.13 10.92
C ARG A 117 -2.62 -18.38 12.23
N GLY A 118 -1.58 -17.71 12.76
CA GLY A 118 -1.61 -16.96 14.02
C GLY A 118 -1.70 -15.44 13.85
N SER A 119 -1.83 -14.95 12.61
CA SER A 119 -1.70 -13.53 12.31
C SER A 119 -2.87 -12.66 12.79
N TYR A 120 -3.94 -13.26 13.32
CA TYR A 120 -5.16 -12.53 13.70
C TYR A 120 -4.88 -11.44 14.75
N ARG A 121 -4.10 -11.71 15.78
CA ARG A 121 -3.74 -10.74 16.82
C ARG A 121 -2.91 -9.58 16.27
N TRP A 122 -1.89 -9.89 15.48
CA TRP A 122 -1.08 -8.87 14.80
C TRP A 122 -1.95 -8.01 13.85
N ASP A 123 -2.79 -8.65 13.05
CA ASP A 123 -3.69 -7.97 12.11
C ASP A 123 -4.69 -7.06 12.87
N TYR A 124 -5.25 -7.55 13.98
CA TYR A 124 -6.14 -6.77 14.85
C TYR A 124 -5.43 -5.53 15.40
N LEU A 125 -4.24 -5.70 16.02
CA LEU A 125 -3.49 -4.60 16.62
C LEU A 125 -3.14 -3.53 15.60
N VAL A 126 -2.61 -3.94 14.44
CA VAL A 126 -2.25 -3.00 13.38
C VAL A 126 -3.48 -2.34 12.78
N HIS A 127 -4.58 -3.05 12.60
CA HIS A 127 -5.82 -2.47 12.07
C HIS A 127 -6.37 -1.36 12.98
N HIS A 128 -6.38 -1.57 14.29
CA HIS A 128 -7.03 -0.66 15.24
C HIS A 128 -6.12 0.46 15.73
N TYR A 129 -4.83 0.20 15.89
CA TYR A 129 -3.92 1.15 16.54
C TYR A 129 -2.91 1.82 15.62
N HIS A 130 -2.71 1.31 14.39
CA HIS A 130 -1.81 1.98 13.44
C HIS A 130 -2.60 2.96 12.57
N TYR A 131 -2.14 4.21 12.46
CA TYR A 131 -2.82 5.31 11.74
C TYR A 131 -3.13 5.02 10.26
N LEU A 132 -2.34 4.18 9.58
CA LEU A 132 -2.60 3.71 8.21
C LEU A 132 -3.41 2.41 8.16
N GLY A 133 -3.79 1.85 9.31
CA GLY A 133 -4.48 0.56 9.39
C GLY A 133 -3.67 -0.62 8.82
N LEU A 134 -4.35 -1.72 8.55
CA LEU A 134 -3.75 -2.95 8.06
C LEU A 134 -3.30 -2.82 6.59
N PRO A 135 -2.03 -3.14 6.25
CA PRO A 135 -1.55 -3.08 4.87
C PRO A 135 -2.07 -4.26 4.05
N LYS A 136 -2.26 -4.04 2.75
CA LYS A 136 -2.39 -5.15 1.81
C LYS A 136 -0.99 -5.64 1.47
N LEU A 137 -0.56 -6.71 2.13
CA LEU A 137 0.73 -7.34 1.88
C LEU A 137 0.66 -8.16 0.59
N VAL A 138 1.67 -8.01 -0.26
CA VAL A 138 1.82 -8.74 -1.52
C VAL A 138 3.22 -9.33 -1.57
N GLY A 139 3.33 -10.60 -1.93
CA GLY A 139 4.59 -11.32 -1.93
C GLY A 139 5.01 -11.80 -0.53
N GLU A 140 6.28 -12.11 -0.41
CA GLU A 140 6.87 -12.54 0.85
C GLU A 140 6.84 -11.43 1.89
N HIS A 141 6.51 -11.79 3.12
CA HIS A 141 6.44 -10.82 4.21
C HIS A 141 6.58 -11.49 5.57
N LEU A 142 7.27 -10.81 6.49
CA LEU A 142 7.38 -11.19 7.88
C LEU A 142 6.62 -10.23 8.77
N LYS A 143 5.90 -10.77 9.73
CA LYS A 143 5.23 -10.06 10.81
C LYS A 143 5.90 -10.42 12.12
N TYR A 144 6.26 -9.43 12.90
CA TYR A 144 6.80 -9.62 14.24
C TYR A 144 5.83 -9.08 15.28
N GLU A 145 5.55 -9.87 16.29
CA GLU A 145 5.08 -9.41 17.57
C GLU A 145 6.28 -9.24 18.49
N VAL A 146 6.37 -8.11 19.16
CA VAL A 146 7.46 -7.80 20.08
C VAL A 146 6.89 -7.66 21.48
N SER A 147 7.51 -8.35 22.44
CA SER A 147 7.09 -8.31 23.84
C SER A 147 8.25 -7.96 24.78
N ILE A 148 7.89 -7.35 25.90
CA ILE A 148 8.76 -7.12 27.07
C ILE A 148 8.01 -7.77 28.26
N ASP A 149 8.68 -8.65 29.01
CA ASP A 149 8.08 -9.39 30.13
C ASP A 149 6.75 -10.09 29.80
N GLY A 150 6.63 -10.61 28.56
CA GLY A 150 5.42 -11.29 28.10
C GLY A 150 4.31 -10.35 27.60
N GLN A 151 4.39 -9.04 27.88
CA GLN A 151 3.45 -8.05 27.38
C GLN A 151 3.82 -7.62 25.97
N ILE A 152 2.86 -7.63 25.03
CA ILE A 152 3.09 -7.13 23.67
C ILE A 152 3.23 -5.61 23.71
N VAL A 153 4.34 -5.12 23.17
CA VAL A 153 4.67 -3.69 23.13
C VAL A 153 4.63 -3.11 21.71
N ALA A 154 4.90 -3.95 20.69
CA ALA A 154 4.98 -3.48 19.32
C ALA A 154 4.63 -4.56 18.28
N CYS A 155 4.25 -4.10 17.09
CA CYS A 155 4.07 -4.91 15.89
C CYS A 155 4.89 -4.33 14.74
N LEU A 156 5.72 -5.14 14.11
CA LEU A 156 6.48 -4.76 12.94
C LEU A 156 6.11 -5.64 11.75
N GLY A 157 6.12 -5.06 10.56
CA GLY A 157 5.87 -5.76 9.31
C GLY A 157 6.92 -5.39 8.26
N TRP A 158 7.53 -6.40 7.67
CA TRP A 158 8.45 -6.30 6.54
C TRP A 158 7.88 -7.04 5.36
N ALA A 159 8.00 -6.51 4.16
CA ALA A 159 7.48 -7.14 2.95
C ALA A 159 8.41 -6.92 1.77
N SER A 160 8.30 -7.80 0.78
CA SER A 160 9.00 -7.69 -0.50
C SER A 160 8.87 -6.29 -1.08
N ALA A 161 9.95 -5.80 -1.65
CA ALA A 161 10.01 -4.45 -2.22
C ALA A 161 9.02 -4.28 -3.37
N ALA A 162 8.30 -3.16 -3.38
CA ALA A 162 7.48 -2.78 -4.52
C ALA A 162 8.35 -2.61 -5.77
N TRP A 163 7.82 -3.05 -6.93
CA TRP A 163 8.55 -3.03 -8.19
C TRP A 163 9.16 -1.67 -8.54
N LYS A 164 8.44 -0.58 -8.28
CA LYS A 164 8.87 0.76 -8.67
C LYS A 164 8.77 1.74 -7.49
N ILE A 165 9.91 2.11 -6.94
CA ILE A 165 10.06 3.18 -5.95
C ILE A 165 11.21 4.08 -6.43
N ARG A 166 10.88 5.27 -6.96
CA ARG A 166 11.81 6.17 -7.65
C ARG A 166 13.09 6.43 -6.86
N TYR A 167 12.99 6.86 -5.62
CA TYR A 167 14.17 7.26 -4.83
C TYR A 167 15.06 6.07 -4.48
N ARG A 168 14.49 4.94 -4.10
CA ARG A 168 15.24 3.70 -3.89
C ARG A 168 15.94 3.25 -5.17
N ASP A 169 15.23 3.24 -6.29
CA ASP A 169 15.75 2.75 -7.57
C ASP A 169 16.91 3.62 -8.06
N VAL A 170 16.83 4.95 -7.84
CA VAL A 170 17.93 5.88 -8.14
C VAL A 170 19.12 5.66 -7.19
N PHE A 171 18.86 5.48 -5.90
CA PHE A 171 19.89 5.23 -4.89
C PHE A 171 20.68 3.96 -5.18
N ILE A 172 19.99 2.86 -5.51
CA ILE A 172 20.63 1.58 -5.81
C ILE A 172 21.33 1.61 -7.18
N GLY A 173 20.78 2.33 -8.16
CA GLY A 173 21.37 2.49 -9.50
C GLY A 173 21.36 1.23 -10.37
N TRP A 174 20.52 0.24 -10.08
CA TRP A 174 20.44 -0.98 -10.89
C TRP A 174 19.82 -0.73 -12.26
N ALA A 175 20.45 -1.30 -13.30
CA ALA A 175 19.80 -1.50 -14.59
C ALA A 175 18.56 -2.41 -14.43
N GLU A 176 17.58 -2.28 -15.35
CA GLU A 176 16.31 -2.99 -15.23
C GLU A 176 16.47 -4.52 -15.15
N GLN A 177 17.38 -5.11 -15.93
CA GLN A 177 17.65 -6.54 -15.88
C GLN A 177 18.24 -6.98 -14.53
N THR A 178 19.16 -6.20 -13.97
CA THR A 178 19.75 -6.44 -12.64
C THR A 178 18.69 -6.33 -11.56
N LYS A 179 17.83 -5.32 -11.65
CA LYS A 179 16.72 -5.14 -10.75
C LYS A 179 15.74 -6.33 -10.77
N ARG A 180 15.39 -6.83 -11.95
CA ARG A 180 14.53 -8.03 -12.10
C ARG A 180 15.09 -9.24 -11.36
N LYS A 181 16.40 -9.42 -11.43
CA LYS A 181 17.08 -10.56 -10.79
C LYS A 181 17.21 -10.40 -9.29
N ASN A 182 17.36 -9.17 -8.77
CA ASN A 182 17.80 -8.93 -7.39
C ASN A 182 16.75 -8.24 -6.51
N LEU A 183 15.59 -7.85 -7.04
CA LEU A 183 14.60 -7.11 -6.26
C LEU A 183 14.05 -7.91 -5.08
N HIS A 184 14.05 -9.24 -5.14
CA HIS A 184 13.67 -10.12 -4.04
C HIS A 184 14.62 -10.03 -2.83
N LEU A 185 15.84 -9.50 -3.03
CA LEU A 185 16.82 -9.26 -1.97
C LEU A 185 16.60 -7.93 -1.23
N VAL A 186 15.56 -7.18 -1.61
CA VAL A 186 15.20 -5.90 -1.04
C VAL A 186 13.82 -5.98 -0.40
N VAL A 187 13.70 -5.48 0.81
CA VAL A 187 12.43 -5.42 1.54
C VAL A 187 12.12 -3.99 1.97
N ASN A 188 10.88 -3.75 2.37
CA ASN A 188 10.46 -2.48 2.95
C ASN A 188 9.79 -2.72 4.29
N ASN A 189 10.03 -1.85 5.26
CA ASN A 189 9.18 -1.78 6.43
C ASN A 189 7.80 -1.25 6.01
N VAL A 190 6.77 -2.05 6.21
CA VAL A 190 5.40 -1.73 5.78
C VAL A 190 4.53 -1.27 6.93
N ARG A 191 4.85 -1.68 8.15
CA ARG A 191 4.22 -1.23 9.39
C ARG A 191 5.21 -1.29 10.54
N PHE A 192 5.18 -0.23 11.34
CA PHE A 192 5.88 -0.15 12.60
C PHE A 192 4.94 0.51 13.61
N LEU A 193 4.43 -0.27 14.52
CA LEU A 193 3.48 0.12 15.55
C LEU A 193 4.08 -0.12 16.92
N ILE A 194 4.18 0.91 17.74
CA ILE A 194 4.30 0.80 19.20
C ILE A 194 2.91 1.07 19.74
N LEU A 195 2.43 0.22 20.65
CA LEU A 195 1.09 0.33 21.19
C LEU A 195 0.98 1.62 22.03
N SER A 196 -0.17 2.28 21.98
CA SER A 196 -0.36 3.64 22.52
C SER A 196 -0.16 3.78 24.03
N TRP A 197 -0.26 2.70 24.77
CA TRP A 197 0.00 2.64 26.24
C TRP A 197 1.45 2.34 26.58
N ILE A 198 2.34 2.24 25.60
CA ILE A 198 3.78 2.05 25.76
C ILE A 198 4.48 3.40 25.52
N GLN A 199 5.02 3.99 26.57
CA GLN A 199 5.70 5.28 26.55
C GLN A 199 7.13 5.12 27.08
N VAL A 200 7.91 4.25 26.42
CA VAL A 200 9.28 3.91 26.79
C VAL A 200 10.24 4.66 25.88
N GLU A 201 11.08 5.49 26.44
CA GLU A 201 12.06 6.28 25.70
C GLU A 201 13.04 5.38 24.94
N HIS A 202 13.37 5.79 23.70
CA HIS A 202 14.28 5.09 22.79
C HIS A 202 13.83 3.68 22.35
N LEU A 203 12.65 3.20 22.76
CA LEU A 203 12.15 1.88 22.39
C LEU A 203 12.06 1.71 20.87
N ALA A 204 11.54 2.71 20.16
CA ALA A 204 11.39 2.66 18.71
C ALA A 204 12.71 2.38 17.99
N SER A 205 13.74 3.15 18.31
CA SER A 205 15.08 2.99 17.71
C SER A 205 15.70 1.64 18.04
N LYS A 206 15.54 1.17 19.28
CA LYS A 206 16.03 -0.15 19.73
C LYS A 206 15.33 -1.27 18.96
N LEU A 207 13.99 -1.25 18.85
CA LEU A 207 13.24 -2.27 18.14
C LEU A 207 13.58 -2.30 16.65
N LEU A 208 13.71 -1.13 16.02
CA LEU A 208 14.11 -1.06 14.62
C LEU A 208 15.50 -1.67 14.40
N ALA A 209 16.47 -1.27 15.22
CA ALA A 209 17.84 -1.80 15.15
C ALA A 209 17.88 -3.32 15.37
N MET A 210 17.13 -3.84 16.35
CA MET A 210 17.05 -5.27 16.63
C MET A 210 16.36 -6.02 15.47
N SER A 211 15.30 -5.47 14.89
CA SER A 211 14.62 -6.10 13.75
C SER A 211 15.53 -6.18 12.52
N LEU A 212 16.28 -5.12 12.21
CA LEU A 212 17.23 -5.10 11.10
C LEU A 212 18.37 -6.12 11.26
N LYS A 213 18.88 -6.28 12.48
CA LYS A 213 19.95 -7.26 12.76
C LYS A 213 19.53 -8.71 12.49
N ARG A 214 18.28 -9.05 12.73
CA ARG A 214 17.76 -10.41 12.57
C ARG A 214 17.09 -10.67 11.23
N LEU A 215 16.63 -9.61 10.55
CA LEU A 215 15.74 -9.67 9.40
C LEU A 215 16.24 -10.58 8.28
N SER A 216 17.54 -10.51 7.91
CA SER A 216 18.09 -11.32 6.83
C SER A 216 18.15 -12.80 7.21
N GLY A 217 18.49 -13.13 8.47
CA GLY A 217 18.47 -14.51 8.97
C GLY A 217 17.06 -15.10 9.00
N ASP A 218 16.13 -14.35 9.59
CA ASP A 218 14.72 -14.76 9.67
C ASP A 218 14.10 -14.93 8.28
N TRP A 219 14.47 -14.06 7.33
CA TRP A 219 13.99 -14.15 5.94
C TRP A 219 14.54 -15.38 5.24
N GLN A 220 15.85 -15.67 5.44
CA GLN A 220 16.49 -16.88 4.92
C GLN A 220 15.83 -18.14 5.48
N GLU A 221 15.50 -18.17 6.77
CA GLU A 221 14.86 -19.32 7.41
C GLU A 221 13.46 -19.57 6.85
N VAL A 222 12.66 -18.49 6.63
CA VAL A 222 11.25 -18.62 6.22
C VAL A 222 11.10 -18.78 4.70
N PHE A 223 11.92 -18.09 3.89
CA PHE A 223 11.74 -18.01 2.43
C PHE A 223 12.88 -18.64 1.62
N GLY A 224 13.96 -19.09 2.27
CA GLY A 224 15.07 -19.77 1.60
C GLY A 224 16.09 -18.86 0.93
N HIS A 225 15.99 -17.53 1.10
CA HIS A 225 16.97 -16.56 0.59
C HIS A 225 17.15 -15.39 1.56
N PRO A 226 18.35 -14.75 1.58
CA PRO A 226 18.59 -13.60 2.44
C PRO A 226 17.97 -12.32 1.88
N VAL A 227 17.97 -11.25 2.69
CA VAL A 227 17.76 -9.87 2.24
C VAL A 227 18.98 -9.03 2.58
N TYR A 228 19.32 -8.09 1.69
CA TYR A 228 20.53 -7.27 1.81
C TYR A 228 20.23 -5.77 1.96
N LEU A 229 19.01 -5.35 1.65
CA LEU A 229 18.58 -3.95 1.77
C LEU A 229 17.16 -3.89 2.34
N ALA A 230 16.96 -3.01 3.34
CA ALA A 230 15.69 -2.79 4.00
C ALA A 230 15.41 -1.29 4.21
#